data_514640840984de4c863b58ff20bb2536
#
_entry.id   514640840984de4c863b58ff20bb2536
#
_cell.length_a   1.000
_cell.length_b   1.000
_cell.length_c   1.000
_cell.angle_alpha   90.00
_cell.angle_beta   90.00
_cell.angle_gamma   90.00
#
_symmetry.space_group_name_H-M   'P 1'
#
loop_
_entity.id
_entity.type
_entity.pdbx_description
1 polymer ?
#
loop_
_entity_poly.entity_id
_entity_poly.type
_entity_poly.pdbx_seq_one_letter_code
_entity_poly.pdbx_strand_id
1 'polypeptide(L)'
;MPRMNHIYLVGYLKDAPKIKPDKVTGLPAGLLMSLTVVRGNRSVGDRRSDIGRDDITVIVESAELAQKLSSATIGDVVSVEGVFQQRRKMKIPHACTKCGGKNIEIGDILCIYALYGSIVNPCHDVQKALDYVISIRHFSNIAYISGFLTNDPKEHSSAKDNLLITQYPVIINRQVTIVSDPPDLRTDEIVVKSFSDRARRDKDTLHRGSRVMVLGYLRVRKDIPKHGECQCCHQDHMWYKRSMELLAVETDYLSDFYSDEEIAAREAERQEQMRRDATHVNANDVPKKRPDASEEAFAAAGLKTAGDIKKTASLFNASIWKEDRTDSRRQYTDPNDPLFEFEDGDDLDDL
;
A
#
# COMPACT_ATOMS: atom_id res chain seq x y z
N MET A 1 -20.69 -16.92 -10.87
CA MET A 1 -19.32 -16.49 -11.17
C MET A 1 -18.48 -16.64 -9.93
N PRO A 2 -17.26 -17.14 -10.01
CA PRO A 2 -16.43 -17.38 -8.83
C PRO A 2 -16.16 -16.07 -8.10
N ARG A 3 -16.41 -16.07 -6.80
CA ARG A 3 -15.93 -15.04 -5.87
C ARG A 3 -14.56 -15.49 -5.44
N MET A 4 -13.54 -14.67 -5.62
CA MET A 4 -12.19 -15.06 -5.27
C MET A 4 -11.62 -14.01 -4.31
N ASN A 5 -11.21 -14.47 -3.15
CA ASN A 5 -10.46 -13.74 -2.17
C ASN A 5 -9.54 -14.76 -1.53
N HIS A 6 -8.36 -14.93 -2.12
CA HIS A 6 -7.42 -15.97 -1.72
C HIS A 6 -6.02 -15.41 -1.68
N ILE A 7 -5.40 -15.54 -0.52
CA ILE A 7 -4.06 -15.05 -0.25
C ILE A 7 -3.20 -16.21 0.21
N TYR A 8 -2.06 -16.38 -0.42
CA TYR A 8 -1.05 -17.35 -0.03
C TYR A 8 0.24 -16.63 0.30
N LEU A 9 0.74 -16.83 1.52
CA LEU A 9 1.96 -16.23 2.04
C LEU A 9 2.90 -17.31 2.56
N VAL A 10 4.16 -17.20 2.21
CA VAL A 10 5.25 -17.91 2.89
C VAL A 10 6.27 -16.86 3.32
N GLY A 11 6.43 -16.70 4.61
CA GLY A 11 7.31 -15.69 5.17
C GLY A 11 7.95 -16.16 6.46
N TYR A 12 8.79 -15.33 7.05
CA TYR A 12 9.44 -15.64 8.30
C TYR A 12 9.03 -14.65 9.41
N LEU A 13 9.16 -15.09 10.63
CA LEU A 13 8.85 -14.30 11.82
C LEU A 13 10.09 -13.52 12.28
N LYS A 14 9.96 -12.19 12.41
CA LYS A 14 10.94 -11.33 13.10
C LYS A 14 10.68 -11.25 14.58
N ASP A 15 9.40 -11.39 14.96
CA ASP A 15 8.92 -11.33 16.34
C ASP A 15 8.10 -12.57 16.63
N ALA A 16 8.06 -12.99 17.89
CA ALA A 16 7.23 -14.10 18.32
C ALA A 16 5.74 -13.76 18.12
N PRO A 17 4.90 -14.73 17.71
CA PRO A 17 3.47 -14.51 17.61
C PRO A 17 2.86 -14.10 18.96
N LYS A 18 1.97 -13.13 18.96
CA LYS A 18 1.17 -12.76 20.12
C LYS A 18 -0.02 -13.70 20.23
N ILE A 19 -0.09 -14.42 21.34
CA ILE A 19 -1.11 -15.43 21.61
C ILE A 19 -2.23 -14.80 22.43
N LYS A 20 -3.48 -14.95 21.95
CA LYS A 20 -4.67 -14.65 22.72
C LYS A 20 -5.13 -15.95 23.39
N PRO A 21 -5.00 -16.09 24.72
CA PRO A 21 -5.45 -17.27 25.43
C PRO A 21 -6.98 -17.29 25.55
N ASP A 22 -7.55 -18.47 25.57
CA ASP A 22 -8.93 -18.67 26.00
C ASP A 22 -9.03 -18.38 27.51
N LYS A 23 -10.03 -17.61 27.91
CA LYS A 23 -10.18 -17.16 29.31
C LYS A 23 -10.46 -18.32 30.31
N VAL A 24 -10.99 -19.45 29.83
CA VAL A 24 -11.36 -20.59 30.67
C VAL A 24 -10.27 -21.66 30.70
N THR A 25 -9.77 -22.01 29.53
CA THR A 25 -8.83 -23.13 29.37
C THR A 25 -7.37 -22.69 29.42
N GLY A 26 -7.08 -21.41 29.20
CA GLY A 26 -5.73 -20.86 29.07
C GLY A 26 -5.01 -21.29 27.78
N LEU A 27 -5.64 -22.10 26.92
CA LEU A 27 -5.07 -22.54 25.67
C LEU A 27 -5.12 -21.41 24.61
N PRO A 28 -4.25 -21.43 23.59
CA PRO A 28 -4.34 -20.49 22.47
C PRO A 28 -5.69 -20.52 21.78
N ALA A 29 -6.46 -19.45 21.84
CA ALA A 29 -7.74 -19.28 21.18
C ALA A 29 -7.65 -18.39 19.93
N GLY A 30 -6.59 -17.60 19.87
CA GLY A 30 -6.29 -16.75 18.72
C GLY A 30 -4.82 -16.39 18.66
N LEU A 31 -4.37 -15.83 17.55
CA LEU A 31 -2.98 -15.47 17.36
C LEU A 31 -2.86 -14.29 16.42
N LEU A 32 -1.97 -13.38 16.73
CA LEU A 32 -1.57 -12.27 15.87
C LEU A 32 -0.08 -12.41 15.55
N MET A 33 0.27 -12.35 14.27
CA MET A 33 1.67 -12.40 13.86
C MET A 33 1.95 -11.39 12.75
N SER A 34 3.21 -10.95 12.66
CA SER A 34 3.74 -10.20 11.54
C SER A 34 4.62 -11.11 10.71
N LEU A 35 4.18 -11.42 9.50
CA LEU A 35 4.89 -12.31 8.60
C LEU A 35 5.69 -11.49 7.60
N THR A 36 7.02 -11.60 7.61
CA THR A 36 7.88 -10.95 6.64
C THR A 36 7.96 -11.79 5.37
N VAL A 37 7.37 -11.28 4.30
CA VAL A 37 7.36 -11.90 2.97
C VAL A 37 8.28 -11.16 2.01
N VAL A 38 8.66 -11.80 0.91
CA VAL A 38 9.44 -11.18 -0.18
C VAL A 38 8.59 -11.04 -1.43
N ARG A 39 8.91 -10.01 -2.24
CA ARG A 39 8.24 -9.79 -3.52
C ARG A 39 8.91 -10.62 -4.60
N GLY A 40 8.12 -11.50 -5.24
CA GLY A 40 8.63 -12.44 -6.24
C GLY A 40 8.96 -11.84 -7.61
N ASN A 41 8.48 -10.65 -7.89
CA ASN A 41 8.41 -10.12 -9.26
C ASN A 41 9.63 -9.26 -9.64
N ARG A 42 10.85 -9.80 -9.47
CA ARG A 42 12.08 -9.15 -9.95
C ARG A 42 12.83 -10.04 -10.94
N SER A 43 13.52 -9.39 -11.88
CA SER A 43 14.34 -10.04 -12.90
C SER A 43 15.44 -10.90 -12.26
N VAL A 44 15.83 -11.94 -12.98
CA VAL A 44 16.98 -12.76 -12.63
C VAL A 44 18.23 -11.87 -12.62
N GLY A 45 18.95 -11.83 -11.50
CA GLY A 45 20.17 -11.02 -11.36
C GLY A 45 20.05 -9.84 -10.39
N ASP A 46 18.87 -9.56 -9.84
CA ASP A 46 18.71 -8.54 -8.81
C ASP A 46 19.57 -8.84 -7.59
N ARG A 47 20.25 -7.81 -7.08
CA ARG A 47 21.04 -7.93 -5.86
C ARG A 47 20.12 -8.27 -4.70
N ARG A 48 20.60 -9.12 -3.79
CA ARG A 48 19.86 -9.55 -2.59
C ARG A 48 19.37 -8.39 -1.72
N SER A 49 20.13 -7.29 -1.68
CA SER A 49 19.75 -6.06 -0.97
C SER A 49 18.53 -5.33 -1.55
N ASP A 50 18.22 -5.59 -2.84
CA ASP A 50 17.17 -4.89 -3.57
C ASP A 50 15.83 -5.63 -3.55
N ILE A 51 15.80 -6.83 -2.95
CA ILE A 51 14.57 -7.62 -2.83
C ILE A 51 13.63 -6.92 -1.84
N GLY A 52 12.48 -6.47 -2.35
CA GLY A 52 11.45 -5.84 -1.54
C GLY A 52 10.88 -6.82 -0.51
N ARG A 53 10.76 -6.36 0.74
CA ARG A 53 10.19 -7.12 1.86
C ARG A 53 9.02 -6.36 2.43
N ASP A 54 7.99 -7.10 2.82
CA ASP A 54 6.80 -6.53 3.46
C ASP A 54 6.45 -7.32 4.71
N ASP A 55 6.14 -6.60 5.79
CA ASP A 55 5.67 -7.20 7.03
C ASP A 55 4.13 -7.19 6.99
N ILE A 56 3.54 -8.34 6.79
CA ILE A 56 2.09 -8.51 6.63
C ILE A 56 1.50 -8.99 7.94
N THR A 57 0.48 -8.26 8.41
CA THR A 57 -0.27 -8.64 9.60
C THR A 57 -1.20 -9.81 9.28
N VAL A 58 -1.07 -10.89 10.04
CA VAL A 58 -1.89 -12.09 9.93
C VAL A 58 -2.63 -12.31 11.24
N ILE A 59 -3.93 -12.54 11.17
CA ILE A 59 -4.82 -12.82 12.30
C ILE A 59 -5.33 -14.25 12.18
N VAL A 60 -5.25 -14.98 13.28
CA VAL A 60 -5.77 -16.34 13.43
C VAL A 60 -6.82 -16.31 14.53
N GLU A 61 -8.07 -16.68 14.22
CA GLU A 61 -9.17 -16.76 15.19
C GLU A 61 -9.66 -18.22 15.41
N SER A 62 -9.15 -19.17 14.61
CA SER A 62 -9.38 -20.60 14.85
C SER A 62 -8.47 -21.07 15.98
N ALA A 63 -9.05 -21.61 17.06
CA ALA A 63 -8.31 -22.15 18.18
C ALA A 63 -7.35 -23.29 17.77
N GLU A 64 -7.81 -24.18 16.86
CA GLU A 64 -6.99 -25.26 16.32
C GLU A 64 -5.75 -24.73 15.58
N LEU A 65 -5.96 -23.75 14.69
CA LEU A 65 -4.85 -23.14 13.95
C LEU A 65 -3.95 -22.34 14.87
N ALA A 66 -4.50 -21.62 15.85
CA ALA A 66 -3.75 -20.87 16.84
C ALA A 66 -2.85 -21.80 17.69
N GLN A 67 -3.37 -22.94 18.16
CA GLN A 67 -2.59 -23.94 18.87
C GLN A 67 -1.45 -24.49 18.01
N LYS A 68 -1.74 -24.82 16.74
CA LYS A 68 -0.75 -25.34 15.79
C LYS A 68 0.40 -24.34 15.54
N LEU A 69 0.09 -23.05 15.44
CA LEU A 69 1.07 -22.00 15.14
C LEU A 69 1.68 -21.34 16.38
N SER A 70 1.17 -21.64 17.59
CA SER A 70 1.65 -21.04 18.84
C SER A 70 3.08 -21.42 19.21
N SER A 71 3.58 -22.54 18.67
CA SER A 71 4.95 -23.01 18.85
C SER A 71 5.96 -22.31 17.92
N ALA A 72 5.48 -21.51 16.97
CA ALA A 72 6.37 -20.76 16.06
C ALA A 72 7.17 -19.70 16.82
N THR A 73 8.44 -19.57 16.49
CA THR A 73 9.37 -18.65 17.13
C THR A 73 10.06 -17.73 16.12
N ILE A 74 10.83 -16.78 16.61
CA ILE A 74 11.62 -15.88 15.76
C ILE A 74 12.54 -16.70 14.84
N GLY A 75 12.53 -16.37 13.56
CA GLY A 75 13.32 -17.05 12.54
C GLY A 75 12.65 -18.29 11.95
N ASP A 76 11.45 -18.68 12.41
CA ASP A 76 10.71 -19.75 11.76
C ASP A 76 10.03 -19.24 10.49
N VAL A 77 9.96 -20.12 9.49
CA VAL A 77 9.22 -19.87 8.25
C VAL A 77 7.84 -20.48 8.36
N VAL A 78 6.83 -19.64 8.15
CA VAL A 78 5.42 -20.00 8.26
C VAL A 78 4.74 -19.81 6.91
N SER A 79 3.93 -20.78 6.50
CA SER A 79 2.97 -20.65 5.39
C SER A 79 1.59 -20.31 5.94
N VAL A 80 0.91 -19.39 5.26
CA VAL A 80 -0.46 -18.99 5.57
C VAL A 80 -1.27 -18.95 4.28
N GLU A 81 -2.45 -19.53 4.34
CA GLU A 81 -3.49 -19.39 3.33
C GLU A 81 -4.70 -18.74 3.99
N GLY A 82 -5.23 -17.68 3.37
CA GLY A 82 -6.28 -16.90 3.99
C GLY A 82 -6.98 -15.95 3.03
N VAL A 83 -7.67 -15.01 3.61
CA VAL A 83 -8.44 -13.98 2.90
C VAL A 83 -8.09 -12.60 3.39
N PHE A 84 -8.30 -11.59 2.57
CA PHE A 84 -8.29 -10.20 3.02
C PHE A 84 -9.39 -9.97 4.03
N GLN A 85 -9.05 -9.23 5.08
CA GLN A 85 -9.98 -8.68 6.03
C GLN A 85 -9.67 -7.19 6.23
N GLN A 86 -10.68 -6.34 6.04
CA GLN A 86 -10.64 -4.96 6.46
C GLN A 86 -11.30 -4.84 7.83
N ARG A 87 -10.51 -4.65 8.88
CA ARG A 87 -11.02 -4.36 10.22
C ARG A 87 -11.29 -2.87 10.32
N ARG A 88 -12.54 -2.54 10.58
CA ARG A 88 -13.01 -1.14 10.62
C ARG A 88 -12.96 -0.57 12.03
N LYS A 89 -12.79 0.75 12.13
CA LYS A 89 -12.83 1.52 13.38
C LYS A 89 -11.85 1.02 14.43
N MET A 90 -10.71 0.48 14.00
CA MET A 90 -9.66 0.03 14.91
C MET A 90 -8.96 1.21 15.58
N LYS A 91 -8.66 1.07 16.87
CA LYS A 91 -7.81 2.01 17.60
C LYS A 91 -6.36 1.77 17.19
N ILE A 92 -5.75 2.74 16.50
CA ILE A 92 -4.37 2.67 16.02
C ILE A 92 -3.52 3.61 16.88
N PRO A 93 -2.76 3.08 17.84
CA PRO A 93 -1.90 3.91 18.67
C PRO A 93 -0.68 4.40 17.89
N HIS A 94 -0.27 5.63 18.15
CA HIS A 94 0.97 6.22 17.64
C HIS A 94 1.56 7.19 18.66
N ALA A 95 2.89 7.34 18.65
CA ALA A 95 3.55 8.26 19.55
C ALA A 95 3.66 9.67 18.95
N CYS A 96 3.49 10.68 19.78
CA CYS A 96 3.77 12.05 19.36
C CYS A 96 5.28 12.24 19.17
N THR A 97 5.68 12.78 18.03
CA THR A 97 7.09 13.05 17.71
C THR A 97 7.71 14.17 18.57
N LYS A 98 6.88 14.98 19.25
CA LYS A 98 7.34 16.11 20.08
C LYS A 98 7.42 15.77 21.57
N CYS A 99 6.39 15.13 22.14
CA CYS A 99 6.35 14.84 23.57
C CYS A 99 6.45 13.35 23.92
N GLY A 100 6.44 12.45 22.93
CA GLY A 100 6.42 11.01 23.15
C GLY A 100 5.09 10.46 23.70
N GLY A 101 4.09 11.32 23.90
CA GLY A 101 2.79 10.93 24.43
C GLY A 101 2.04 10.00 23.46
N LYS A 102 1.34 9.00 24.01
CA LYS A 102 0.50 8.07 23.21
C LYS A 102 -0.73 8.81 22.68
N ASN A 103 -1.01 8.66 21.39
CA ASN A 103 -2.22 9.13 20.72
C ASN A 103 -2.90 7.95 20.07
N ILE A 104 -4.20 8.07 19.83
CA ILE A 104 -5.01 7.02 19.21
C ILE A 104 -5.71 7.62 17.99
N GLU A 105 -5.45 7.05 16.83
CA GLU A 105 -6.25 7.29 15.60
C GLU A 105 -7.29 6.18 15.46
N ILE A 106 -8.52 6.54 15.14
CA ILE A 106 -9.53 5.55 14.74
C ILE A 106 -9.47 5.41 13.23
N GLY A 107 -9.22 4.20 12.76
CA GLY A 107 -9.06 3.94 11.34
C GLY A 107 -9.27 2.49 10.96
N ASP A 108 -9.24 2.24 9.66
CA ASP A 108 -9.36 0.89 9.11
C ASP A 108 -7.98 0.29 8.90
N ILE A 109 -7.85 -0.99 9.24
CA ILE A 109 -6.64 -1.80 9.06
C ILE A 109 -6.94 -2.94 8.10
N LEU A 110 -6.07 -3.12 7.10
CA LEU A 110 -6.07 -4.32 6.26
C LEU A 110 -5.14 -5.37 6.86
N CYS A 111 -5.63 -6.60 7.00
CA CYS A 111 -4.87 -7.74 7.46
C CYS A 111 -5.26 -9.00 6.67
N ILE A 112 -4.56 -10.09 6.90
CA ILE A 112 -4.90 -11.40 6.37
C ILE A 112 -5.53 -12.23 7.48
N TYR A 113 -6.77 -12.64 7.27
CA TYR A 113 -7.44 -13.61 8.11
C TYR A 113 -7.04 -15.01 7.66
N ALA A 114 -6.29 -15.72 8.50
CA ALA A 114 -5.78 -17.04 8.18
C ALA A 114 -6.86 -18.12 8.29
N LEU A 115 -6.99 -18.91 7.25
CA LEU A 115 -7.85 -20.11 7.21
C LEU A 115 -7.02 -21.38 7.45
N TYR A 116 -5.81 -21.41 6.88
CA TYR A 116 -4.86 -22.50 7.03
C TYR A 116 -3.47 -21.95 7.26
N GLY A 117 -2.60 -22.75 7.90
CA GLY A 117 -1.22 -22.40 8.10
C GLY A 117 -0.40 -23.53 8.68
N SER A 118 0.91 -23.43 8.52
CA SER A 118 1.87 -24.38 9.10
C SER A 118 3.25 -23.77 9.21
N ILE A 119 4.03 -24.25 10.18
CA ILE A 119 5.47 -24.01 10.25
C ILE A 119 6.12 -24.89 9.18
N VAL A 120 6.70 -24.27 8.13
CA VAL A 120 7.28 -24.97 6.96
C VAL A 120 8.73 -25.30 7.20
N ASN A 121 9.43 -24.39 7.91
CA ASN A 121 10.86 -24.56 8.21
C ASN A 121 11.18 -23.92 9.57
N PRO A 122 11.39 -24.71 10.61
CA PRO A 122 11.79 -24.23 11.95
C PRO A 122 13.28 -23.87 11.97
N CYS A 123 13.64 -22.77 11.33
CA CYS A 123 15.04 -22.34 11.22
C CYS A 123 15.61 -21.76 12.50
N HIS A 124 14.77 -21.12 13.34
CA HIS A 124 15.16 -20.36 14.55
C HIS A 124 16.29 -19.33 14.28
N ASP A 125 16.46 -18.92 13.03
CA ASP A 125 17.48 -17.97 12.56
C ASP A 125 16.92 -17.11 11.45
N VAL A 126 16.83 -15.82 11.71
CA VAL A 126 16.22 -14.84 10.78
C VAL A 126 16.95 -14.78 9.45
N GLN A 127 18.30 -14.94 9.45
CA GLN A 127 19.06 -14.87 8.19
C GLN A 127 18.86 -16.12 7.34
N LYS A 128 18.87 -17.31 7.94
CA LYS A 128 18.57 -18.56 7.23
C LYS A 128 17.14 -18.60 6.71
N ALA A 129 16.21 -18.12 7.52
CA ALA A 129 14.80 -18.00 7.13
C ALA A 129 14.61 -17.04 5.94
N LEU A 130 15.28 -15.87 5.97
CA LEU A 130 15.30 -14.95 4.84
C LEU A 130 15.85 -15.61 3.57
N ASP A 131 16.96 -16.35 3.69
CA ASP A 131 17.58 -17.04 2.56
C ASP A 131 16.64 -18.08 1.96
N TYR A 132 15.96 -18.82 2.82
CA TYR A 132 14.95 -19.77 2.40
C TYR A 132 13.79 -19.08 1.66
N VAL A 133 13.21 -18.03 2.24
CA VAL A 133 12.08 -17.31 1.61
C VAL A 133 12.50 -16.65 0.30
N ILE A 134 13.74 -16.16 0.17
CA ILE A 134 14.28 -15.66 -1.09
C ILE A 134 14.39 -16.78 -2.15
N SER A 135 14.78 -17.98 -1.74
CA SER A 135 14.88 -19.13 -2.68
C SER A 135 13.54 -19.52 -3.30
N ILE A 136 12.46 -19.32 -2.54
CA ILE A 136 11.06 -19.61 -2.97
C ILE A 136 10.26 -18.32 -3.25
N ARG A 137 10.92 -17.20 -3.56
CA ARG A 137 10.30 -15.88 -3.65
C ARG A 137 9.06 -15.80 -4.53
N HIS A 138 8.97 -16.63 -5.58
CA HIS A 138 7.80 -16.67 -6.47
C HIS A 138 6.53 -17.17 -5.78
N PHE A 139 6.67 -17.88 -4.67
CA PHE A 139 5.57 -18.41 -3.87
C PHE A 139 5.42 -17.69 -2.53
N SER A 140 6.30 -16.72 -2.22
CA SER A 140 6.30 -16.07 -0.90
C SER A 140 5.07 -15.19 -0.68
N ASN A 141 4.54 -14.57 -1.74
CA ASN A 141 3.50 -13.54 -1.62
C ASN A 141 2.65 -13.56 -2.88
N ILE A 142 1.52 -14.22 -2.81
CA ILE A 142 0.58 -14.37 -3.94
C ILE A 142 -0.82 -13.98 -3.45
N ALA A 143 -1.51 -13.19 -4.24
CA ALA A 143 -2.89 -12.79 -3.99
C ALA A 143 -3.74 -12.95 -5.24
N TYR A 144 -4.86 -13.65 -5.11
CA TYR A 144 -5.91 -13.76 -6.12
C TYR A 144 -7.18 -13.11 -5.59
N ILE A 145 -7.65 -12.08 -6.26
CA ILE A 145 -8.89 -11.43 -5.89
C ILE A 145 -9.83 -11.30 -7.09
N SER A 146 -11.14 -11.34 -6.84
CA SER A 146 -12.17 -10.99 -7.82
C SER A 146 -13.17 -10.05 -7.17
N GLY A 147 -13.45 -8.92 -7.80
CA GLY A 147 -14.31 -7.89 -7.25
C GLY A 147 -14.76 -6.85 -8.26
N PHE A 148 -15.35 -5.78 -7.74
CA PHE A 148 -15.86 -4.66 -8.53
C PHE A 148 -15.11 -3.38 -8.18
N LEU A 149 -14.88 -2.53 -9.18
CA LEU A 149 -14.35 -1.21 -8.96
C LEU A 149 -15.40 -0.30 -8.32
N THR A 150 -15.05 0.40 -7.24
CA THR A 150 -15.92 1.39 -6.60
C THR A 150 -15.81 2.76 -7.21
N ASN A 151 -14.67 3.06 -7.84
CA ASN A 151 -14.40 4.32 -8.51
C ASN A 151 -13.62 4.06 -9.80
N ASP A 152 -13.64 5.05 -10.69
CA ASP A 152 -12.83 5.03 -11.89
C ASP A 152 -11.33 4.95 -11.57
N PRO A 153 -10.53 4.25 -12.39
CA PRO A 153 -9.09 4.20 -12.24
C PRO A 153 -8.45 5.58 -12.29
N LYS A 154 -7.52 5.83 -11.37
CA LYS A 154 -6.74 7.07 -11.33
C LYS A 154 -5.33 6.80 -11.81
N GLU A 155 -4.89 7.62 -12.76
CA GLU A 155 -3.53 7.57 -13.30
C GLU A 155 -2.61 8.54 -12.55
N HIS A 156 -1.40 8.10 -12.30
CA HIS A 156 -0.32 8.89 -11.71
C HIS A 156 0.99 8.57 -12.42
N SER A 157 1.83 9.57 -12.62
CA SER A 157 3.21 9.37 -13.04
C SER A 157 4.14 9.44 -11.84
N SER A 158 5.04 8.48 -11.70
CA SER A 158 6.13 8.59 -10.73
C SER A 158 7.10 9.68 -11.15
N ALA A 159 7.25 10.71 -10.32
CA ALA A 159 8.18 11.81 -10.62
C ALA A 159 9.65 11.35 -10.71
N LYS A 160 9.99 10.20 -10.10
CA LYS A 160 11.37 9.71 -10.03
C LYS A 160 11.77 8.90 -11.26
N ASP A 161 10.87 8.06 -11.77
CA ASP A 161 11.19 7.06 -12.80
C ASP A 161 10.33 7.24 -14.06
N ASN A 162 9.50 8.28 -14.10
CA ASN A 162 8.49 8.53 -15.15
C ASN A 162 7.59 7.31 -15.44
N LEU A 163 7.43 6.46 -14.40
CA LEU A 163 6.68 5.22 -14.48
C LEU A 163 5.19 5.50 -14.38
N LEU A 164 4.43 5.06 -15.36
CA LEU A 164 2.99 5.14 -15.33
C LEU A 164 2.42 4.18 -14.29
N ILE A 165 1.54 4.67 -13.43
CA ILE A 165 0.86 3.92 -12.38
C ILE A 165 -0.62 4.19 -12.48
N THR A 166 -1.43 3.14 -12.56
CA THR A 166 -2.88 3.24 -12.42
C THR A 166 -3.29 2.57 -11.11
N GLN A 167 -4.13 3.26 -10.34
CA GLN A 167 -4.69 2.74 -9.09
C GLN A 167 -6.21 2.78 -9.12
N TYR A 168 -6.83 1.73 -8.57
CA TYR A 168 -8.27 1.62 -8.45
C TYR A 168 -8.66 0.81 -7.23
N PRO A 169 -9.72 1.21 -6.51
CA PRO A 169 -10.25 0.45 -5.38
C PRO A 169 -11.16 -0.68 -5.87
N VAL A 170 -10.99 -1.86 -5.31
CA VAL A 170 -11.77 -3.06 -5.62
C VAL A 170 -12.47 -3.54 -4.37
N ILE A 171 -13.81 -3.65 -4.43
CA ILE A 171 -14.60 -4.35 -3.40
C ILE A 171 -14.60 -5.84 -3.70
N ILE A 172 -14.21 -6.61 -2.70
CA ILE A 172 -14.12 -8.06 -2.72
C ILE A 172 -15.21 -8.64 -1.83
N ASN A 173 -16.00 -9.58 -2.35
CA ASN A 173 -16.95 -10.32 -1.53
C ASN A 173 -16.23 -11.41 -0.73
N ARG A 174 -16.52 -11.50 0.55
CA ARG A 174 -16.04 -12.59 1.42
C ARG A 174 -16.71 -13.90 1.10
N GLN A 175 -15.93 -14.95 1.07
CA GLN A 175 -16.43 -16.34 0.94
C GLN A 175 -16.61 -17.01 2.31
N VAL A 176 -15.94 -16.47 3.33
CA VAL A 176 -15.94 -16.99 4.70
C VAL A 176 -16.58 -15.99 5.65
N THR A 177 -17.28 -16.51 6.65
CA THR A 177 -17.76 -15.71 7.77
C THR A 177 -16.64 -15.59 8.79
N ILE A 178 -16.30 -14.36 9.16
CA ILE A 178 -15.30 -14.07 10.18
C ILE A 178 -16.07 -13.81 11.48
N VAL A 179 -15.75 -14.56 12.53
CA VAL A 179 -16.52 -14.55 13.78
C VAL A 179 -16.46 -13.21 14.50
N SER A 180 -15.32 -12.52 14.42
CA SER A 180 -15.12 -11.21 15.05
C SER A 180 -15.77 -10.03 14.31
N ASP A 181 -16.31 -10.27 13.12
CA ASP A 181 -16.93 -9.21 12.32
C ASP A 181 -18.45 -9.18 12.48
N PRO A 182 -19.08 -8.02 12.28
CA PRO A 182 -20.55 -7.92 12.21
C PRO A 182 -21.11 -8.90 11.16
N PRO A 183 -22.22 -9.61 11.44
CA PRO A 183 -22.75 -10.69 10.58
C PRO A 183 -23.20 -10.19 9.19
N ASP A 184 -23.49 -8.92 9.04
CA ASP A 184 -23.85 -8.25 7.79
C ASP A 184 -22.65 -7.78 6.97
N LEU A 185 -21.44 -7.77 7.55
CA LEU A 185 -20.23 -7.37 6.84
C LEU A 185 -19.75 -8.47 5.88
N ARG A 186 -20.02 -8.27 4.59
CA ARG A 186 -19.74 -9.24 3.53
C ARG A 186 -18.66 -8.82 2.55
N THR A 187 -18.10 -7.64 2.73
CA THR A 187 -17.17 -7.06 1.75
C THR A 187 -15.98 -6.40 2.40
N ASP A 188 -14.85 -6.52 1.71
CA ASP A 188 -13.61 -5.80 2.00
C ASP A 188 -13.21 -4.94 0.80
N GLU A 189 -12.50 -3.85 1.02
CA GLU A 189 -11.97 -3.01 -0.04
C GLU A 189 -10.45 -3.01 -0.02
N ILE A 190 -9.84 -3.17 -1.18
CA ILE A 190 -8.40 -3.05 -1.37
C ILE A 190 -8.08 -2.15 -2.56
N VAL A 191 -7.00 -1.39 -2.44
CA VAL A 191 -6.45 -0.62 -3.56
C VAL A 191 -5.54 -1.51 -4.39
N VAL A 192 -5.86 -1.64 -5.67
CA VAL A 192 -5.04 -2.30 -6.68
C VAL A 192 -4.19 -1.26 -7.40
N LYS A 193 -2.94 -1.60 -7.70
CA LYS A 193 -2.04 -0.78 -8.52
C LYS A 193 -1.43 -1.60 -9.63
N SER A 194 -1.47 -1.07 -10.83
CA SER A 194 -0.78 -1.58 -12.00
C SER A 194 0.27 -0.59 -12.50
N PHE A 195 1.21 -1.07 -13.32
CA PHE A 195 2.38 -0.31 -13.76
C PHE A 195 2.60 -0.45 -15.26
N SER A 196 3.22 0.58 -15.87
CA SER A 196 3.65 0.61 -17.28
C SER A 196 2.49 0.37 -18.25
N ASP A 197 2.63 -0.51 -19.20
CA ASP A 197 1.63 -0.81 -20.24
C ASP A 197 0.32 -1.36 -19.64
N ARG A 198 0.42 -2.16 -18.57
CA ARG A 198 -0.76 -2.63 -17.85
C ARG A 198 -1.51 -1.46 -17.21
N ALA A 199 -0.80 -0.49 -16.63
CA ALA A 199 -1.43 0.69 -16.06
C ALA A 199 -2.25 1.45 -17.10
N ARG A 200 -1.69 1.62 -18.31
CA ARG A 200 -2.40 2.24 -19.42
C ARG A 200 -3.64 1.43 -19.81
N ARG A 201 -3.47 0.12 -20.01
CA ARG A 201 -4.58 -0.75 -20.38
C ARG A 201 -5.70 -0.75 -19.32
N ASP A 202 -5.36 -0.87 -18.04
CA ASP A 202 -6.34 -0.81 -16.94
C ASP A 202 -7.07 0.54 -16.92
N LYS A 203 -6.35 1.65 -17.19
CA LYS A 203 -6.93 2.99 -17.23
C LYS A 203 -7.93 3.16 -18.38
N ASP A 204 -7.63 2.62 -19.54
CA ASP A 204 -8.45 2.78 -20.75
C ASP A 204 -9.65 1.82 -20.72
N THR A 205 -9.47 0.62 -20.18
CA THR A 205 -10.47 -0.46 -20.17
C THR A 205 -11.45 -0.37 -19.01
N LEU A 206 -10.98 -0.01 -17.81
CA LEU A 206 -11.78 -0.08 -16.58
C LEU A 206 -12.53 1.22 -16.27
N HIS A 207 -13.67 1.08 -15.63
CA HIS A 207 -14.45 2.17 -15.03
C HIS A 207 -15.14 1.72 -13.74
N ARG A 208 -15.78 2.61 -13.03
CA ARG A 208 -16.59 2.28 -11.87
C ARG A 208 -17.66 1.24 -12.24
N GLY A 209 -17.72 0.15 -11.47
CA GLY A 209 -18.62 -0.97 -11.71
C GLY A 209 -17.96 -2.11 -12.48
N SER A 210 -16.87 -1.87 -13.21
CA SER A 210 -16.14 -2.95 -13.90
C SER A 210 -15.76 -4.05 -12.94
N ARG A 211 -15.94 -5.29 -13.39
CA ARG A 211 -15.56 -6.47 -12.63
C ARG A 211 -14.24 -7.04 -13.13
N VAL A 212 -13.36 -7.31 -12.20
CA VAL A 212 -12.00 -7.79 -12.48
C VAL A 212 -11.66 -9.02 -11.65
N MET A 213 -10.73 -9.83 -12.19
CA MET A 213 -9.94 -10.77 -11.42
C MET A 213 -8.48 -10.31 -11.51
N VAL A 214 -7.82 -10.19 -10.36
CA VAL A 214 -6.45 -9.70 -10.27
C VAL A 214 -5.58 -10.75 -9.58
N LEU A 215 -4.52 -11.13 -10.26
CA LEU A 215 -3.38 -11.83 -9.71
C LEU A 215 -2.30 -10.82 -9.36
N GLY A 216 -1.76 -10.88 -8.16
CA GLY A 216 -0.73 -9.96 -7.74
C GLY A 216 -0.02 -10.37 -6.47
N TYR A 217 0.66 -9.42 -5.87
CA TYR A 217 1.32 -9.58 -4.58
C TYR A 217 1.04 -8.36 -3.68
N LEU A 218 1.06 -8.61 -2.38
CA LEU A 218 0.79 -7.59 -1.39
C LEU A 218 2.00 -6.70 -1.17
N ARG A 219 1.76 -5.42 -0.97
CA ARG A 219 2.75 -4.45 -0.55
C ARG A 219 2.24 -3.67 0.64
N VAL A 220 3.08 -3.52 1.66
CA VAL A 220 2.79 -2.66 2.80
C VAL A 220 3.54 -1.35 2.64
N ARG A 221 2.79 -0.25 2.56
CA ARG A 221 3.35 1.10 2.63
C ARG A 221 3.35 1.56 4.08
N LYS A 222 4.50 2.06 4.53
CA LYS A 222 4.71 2.60 5.89
C LYS A 222 4.95 4.11 5.88
N ASP A 223 4.80 4.75 4.72
CA ASP A 223 5.26 6.12 4.42
C ASP A 223 4.12 7.10 4.12
N ILE A 224 2.89 6.80 4.55
CA ILE A 224 1.76 7.69 4.31
C ILE A 224 1.69 8.71 5.45
N PRO A 225 2.11 9.98 5.21
CA PRO A 225 2.12 10.98 6.26
C PRO A 225 0.68 11.35 6.67
N LYS A 226 0.48 11.49 7.96
CA LYS A 226 -0.71 12.01 8.61
C LYS A 226 -0.32 13.15 9.53
N HIS A 227 -1.18 14.13 9.63
CA HIS A 227 -1.00 15.30 10.48
C HIS A 227 -2.19 15.45 11.41
N GLY A 228 -1.96 15.86 12.63
CA GLY A 228 -3.00 16.14 13.59
C GLY A 228 -2.46 16.67 14.90
N GLU A 229 -3.37 17.10 15.77
CA GLU A 229 -3.05 17.59 17.09
C GLU A 229 -2.81 16.45 18.08
N CYS A 230 -1.75 16.57 18.88
CA CYS A 230 -1.44 15.63 19.93
C CYS A 230 -2.44 15.75 21.10
N GLN A 231 -3.01 14.65 21.53
CA GLN A 231 -3.94 14.61 22.68
C GLN A 231 -3.27 14.98 24.02
N CYS A 232 -1.94 14.88 24.10
CA CYS A 232 -1.17 15.13 25.32
C CYS A 232 -0.62 16.56 25.39
N CYS A 233 0.07 17.04 24.36
CA CYS A 233 0.72 18.36 24.36
C CYS A 233 0.04 19.41 23.52
N HIS A 234 -1.08 19.09 22.86
CA HIS A 234 -1.88 19.96 22.00
C HIS A 234 -1.10 20.64 20.87
N GLN A 235 0.03 20.06 20.46
CA GLN A 235 0.82 20.55 19.34
C GLN A 235 0.60 19.69 18.11
N ASP A 236 0.62 20.32 16.92
CA ASP A 236 0.60 19.59 15.66
C ASP A 236 1.84 18.69 15.58
N HIS A 237 1.60 17.44 15.23
CA HIS A 237 2.64 16.46 14.96
C HIS A 237 2.31 15.63 13.74
N MET A 238 3.31 14.98 13.19
CA MET A 238 3.18 14.08 12.05
C MET A 238 3.47 12.65 12.48
N TRP A 239 2.68 11.70 11.95
CA TRP A 239 2.96 10.27 12.06
C TRP A 239 2.78 9.60 10.70
N TYR A 240 3.18 8.36 10.59
CA TYR A 240 3.06 7.60 9.35
C TYR A 240 2.05 6.47 9.51
N LYS A 241 1.06 6.44 8.60
CA LYS A 241 0.08 5.37 8.54
C LYS A 241 0.63 4.22 7.68
N ARG A 242 0.36 3.00 8.12
CA ARG A 242 0.55 1.80 7.29
C ARG A 242 -0.67 1.60 6.39
N SER A 243 -0.45 1.17 5.17
CA SER A 243 -1.51 0.77 4.24
C SER A 243 -1.06 -0.44 3.45
N MET A 244 -1.96 -1.38 3.25
CA MET A 244 -1.73 -2.53 2.38
C MET A 244 -2.38 -2.27 1.02
N GLU A 245 -1.68 -2.60 -0.05
CA GLU A 245 -2.13 -2.48 -1.43
C GLU A 245 -1.78 -3.75 -2.20
N LEU A 246 -2.54 -4.05 -3.25
CA LEU A 246 -2.27 -5.15 -4.16
C LEU A 246 -1.57 -4.61 -5.41
N LEU A 247 -0.38 -5.11 -5.70
CA LEU A 247 0.32 -4.80 -6.94
C LEU A 247 -0.02 -5.85 -7.99
N ALA A 248 -0.74 -5.45 -9.03
CA ALA A 248 -1.21 -6.35 -10.07
C ALA A 248 -0.06 -6.87 -10.94
N VAL A 249 0.02 -8.18 -11.04
CA VAL A 249 0.86 -8.91 -12.01
C VAL A 249 0.05 -9.21 -13.26
N GLU A 250 -1.25 -9.49 -13.11
CA GLU A 250 -2.18 -9.77 -14.17
C GLU A 250 -3.58 -9.28 -13.78
N THR A 251 -4.32 -8.76 -14.75
CA THR A 251 -5.70 -8.32 -14.59
C THR A 251 -6.54 -8.91 -15.71
N ASP A 252 -7.53 -9.72 -15.35
CA ASP A 252 -8.56 -10.21 -16.26
C ASP A 252 -9.81 -9.34 -16.13
N TYR A 253 -10.31 -8.86 -17.24
CA TYR A 253 -11.53 -8.06 -17.33
C TYR A 253 -12.72 -9.02 -17.51
N LEU A 254 -13.59 -9.09 -16.50
CA LEU A 254 -14.66 -10.11 -16.46
C LEU A 254 -15.99 -9.61 -17.01
N SER A 255 -16.40 -8.39 -16.66
CA SER A 255 -17.63 -7.77 -17.17
C SER A 255 -17.62 -6.26 -16.91
N ASP A 256 -18.50 -5.55 -17.63
CA ASP A 256 -18.73 -4.12 -17.47
C ASP A 256 -17.44 -3.28 -17.64
N PHE A 257 -16.69 -3.59 -18.70
CA PHE A 257 -15.49 -2.90 -19.09
C PHE A 257 -15.63 -2.38 -20.54
N TYR A 258 -14.83 -1.39 -20.93
CA TYR A 258 -14.85 -0.89 -22.30
C TYR A 258 -14.18 -1.88 -23.26
N SER A 259 -14.87 -2.20 -24.35
CA SER A 259 -14.31 -2.98 -25.46
C SER A 259 -13.22 -2.19 -26.21
N ASP A 260 -12.39 -2.87 -26.97
CA ASP A 260 -11.34 -2.21 -27.78
C ASP A 260 -11.97 -1.19 -28.78
N GLU A 261 -13.19 -1.46 -29.28
CA GLU A 261 -13.93 -0.56 -30.17
C GLU A 261 -14.40 0.70 -29.44
N GLU A 262 -14.92 0.57 -28.21
CA GLU A 262 -15.32 1.70 -27.38
C GLU A 262 -14.11 2.54 -26.95
N ILE A 263 -12.98 1.88 -26.63
CA ILE A 263 -11.72 2.58 -26.33
C ILE A 263 -11.27 3.40 -27.51
N ALA A 264 -11.25 2.82 -28.72
CA ALA A 264 -10.88 3.52 -29.94
C ALA A 264 -11.81 4.71 -30.26
N ALA A 265 -13.12 4.53 -30.06
CA ALA A 265 -14.10 5.61 -30.24
C ALA A 265 -13.85 6.77 -29.26
N ARG A 266 -13.62 6.47 -27.99
CA ARG A 266 -13.30 7.47 -26.94
C ARG A 266 -11.98 8.20 -27.19
N GLU A 267 -10.99 7.51 -27.72
CA GLU A 267 -9.73 8.14 -28.13
C GLU A 267 -9.92 9.08 -29.31
N ALA A 268 -10.71 8.69 -30.30
CA ALA A 268 -11.04 9.53 -31.44
C ALA A 268 -11.80 10.80 -31.03
N GLU A 269 -12.80 10.67 -30.13
CA GLU A 269 -13.51 11.82 -29.56
C GLU A 269 -12.58 12.76 -28.80
N ARG A 270 -11.67 12.21 -27.99
CA ARG A 270 -10.67 13.01 -27.22
C ARG A 270 -9.74 13.77 -28.16
N GLN A 271 -9.28 13.14 -29.25
CA GLN A 271 -8.43 13.78 -30.22
C GLN A 271 -9.19 14.88 -30.98
N GLU A 272 -10.43 14.64 -31.32
CA GLU A 272 -11.28 15.63 -31.95
C GLU A 272 -11.54 16.84 -31.03
N GLN A 273 -11.80 16.59 -29.75
CA GLN A 273 -11.95 17.65 -28.75
C GLN A 273 -10.66 18.48 -28.61
N MET A 274 -9.50 17.85 -28.54
CA MET A 274 -8.22 18.56 -28.50
C MET A 274 -7.99 19.42 -29.75
N ARG A 275 -8.38 18.94 -30.93
CA ARG A 275 -8.30 19.73 -32.15
C ARG A 275 -9.22 20.95 -32.11
N ARG A 276 -10.45 20.79 -31.62
CA ARG A 276 -11.40 21.91 -31.46
C ARG A 276 -10.86 22.94 -30.48
N ASP A 277 -10.35 22.51 -29.33
CA ASP A 277 -9.79 23.39 -28.30
C ASP A 277 -8.54 24.13 -28.83
N ALA A 278 -7.65 23.45 -29.56
CA ALA A 278 -6.49 24.06 -30.20
C ALA A 278 -6.87 25.11 -31.27
N THR A 279 -7.97 24.90 -32.03
CA THR A 279 -8.45 25.88 -32.98
C THR A 279 -9.10 27.08 -32.32
N HIS A 280 -9.75 26.93 -31.16
CA HIS A 280 -10.33 28.04 -30.40
C HIS A 280 -9.29 28.93 -29.73
N VAL A 281 -8.17 28.38 -29.26
CA VAL A 281 -7.07 29.17 -28.67
C VAL A 281 -6.39 30.07 -29.72
N ASN A 282 -6.28 29.64 -30.94
CA ASN A 282 -5.63 30.44 -32.01
C ASN A 282 -6.46 31.62 -32.56
N ALA A 283 -7.76 31.71 -32.24
CA ALA A 283 -8.63 32.78 -32.77
C ALA A 283 -8.66 34.04 -31.87
N ASN A 284 -8.34 33.94 -30.57
CA ASN A 284 -8.50 35.05 -29.61
C ASN A 284 -7.27 35.45 -28.84
N ASP A 285 -6.20 34.65 -28.84
CA ASP A 285 -4.93 34.99 -28.16
C ASP A 285 -3.87 35.40 -29.20
N VAL A 286 -4.04 36.56 -29.80
CA VAL A 286 -2.87 37.36 -30.15
C VAL A 286 -2.25 37.77 -28.84
N PRO A 287 -1.07 37.25 -28.44
CA PRO A 287 -0.43 37.69 -27.23
C PRO A 287 -0.26 39.20 -27.35
N LYS A 288 -1.00 39.99 -26.56
CA LYS A 288 -0.71 41.40 -26.39
C LYS A 288 0.76 41.41 -26.04
N LYS A 289 1.60 41.95 -26.98
CA LYS A 289 3.02 42.19 -26.68
C LYS A 289 3.08 42.79 -25.30
N ARG A 290 3.61 42.04 -24.36
CA ARG A 290 3.97 42.62 -23.07
C ARG A 290 4.87 43.78 -23.44
N PRO A 291 4.62 44.99 -22.93
CA PRO A 291 5.56 46.09 -23.11
C PRO A 291 6.92 45.53 -22.71
N ASP A 292 7.90 45.65 -23.61
CA ASP A 292 9.27 45.24 -23.35
C ASP A 292 9.62 45.83 -21.96
N ALA A 293 9.86 44.90 -21.01
CA ALA A 293 10.31 45.30 -19.70
C ALA A 293 11.62 46.06 -19.96
N SER A 294 11.60 47.40 -19.83
CA SER A 294 12.75 48.22 -20.11
C SER A 294 13.92 47.72 -19.26
N GLU A 295 15.13 47.77 -19.81
CA GLU A 295 16.35 47.39 -19.07
C GLU A 295 16.44 48.10 -17.70
N GLU A 296 15.76 49.22 -17.52
CA GLU A 296 15.60 49.93 -16.23
C GLU A 296 14.85 49.12 -15.17
N ALA A 297 13.88 48.26 -15.52
CA ALA A 297 13.17 47.40 -14.57
C ALA A 297 14.05 46.27 -14.07
N PHE A 298 14.99 45.79 -14.87
CA PHE A 298 15.97 44.79 -14.46
C PHE A 298 17.07 45.37 -13.57
N ALA A 299 17.48 46.61 -13.85
CA ALA A 299 18.46 47.34 -13.04
C ALA A 299 17.91 47.64 -11.62
N ALA A 300 16.62 47.96 -11.50
CA ALA A 300 15.94 48.16 -10.21
C ALA A 300 15.84 46.89 -9.35
N ALA A 301 15.85 45.70 -9.99
CA ALA A 301 15.84 44.41 -9.31
C ALA A 301 17.25 43.89 -8.94
N GLY A 302 18.31 44.61 -9.22
CA GLY A 302 19.71 44.26 -8.90
C GLY A 302 20.30 43.15 -9.77
N LEU A 303 19.65 42.78 -10.89
CA LEU A 303 20.08 41.74 -11.82
C LEU A 303 20.74 42.37 -13.04
N LYS A 304 22.03 42.13 -13.25
CA LYS A 304 22.84 42.79 -14.27
C LYS A 304 22.75 42.16 -15.67
N THR A 305 22.45 40.87 -15.79
CA THR A 305 22.34 40.21 -17.09
C THR A 305 21.48 38.92 -17.00
N ALA A 306 20.98 38.43 -18.17
CA ALA A 306 20.31 37.13 -18.28
C ALA A 306 21.19 35.93 -17.84
N GLY A 307 22.52 36.11 -17.78
CA GLY A 307 23.47 35.11 -17.28
C GLY A 307 23.39 34.92 -15.75
N ASP A 308 23.04 35.98 -15.01
CA ASP A 308 22.94 35.94 -13.56
C ASP A 308 21.71 35.15 -13.10
N ILE A 309 20.64 35.18 -13.89
CA ILE A 309 19.42 34.37 -13.63
C ILE A 309 19.72 32.88 -13.75
N LYS A 310 20.52 32.46 -14.74
CA LYS A 310 20.91 31.06 -14.90
C LYS A 310 21.82 30.57 -13.75
N LYS A 311 22.71 31.42 -13.25
CA LYS A 311 23.58 31.09 -12.11
C LYS A 311 22.80 30.95 -10.81
N THR A 312 21.85 31.86 -10.57
CA THR A 312 21.00 31.81 -9.35
C THR A 312 20.08 30.60 -9.38
N ALA A 313 19.48 30.27 -10.52
CA ALA A 313 18.65 29.07 -10.67
C ALA A 313 19.45 27.78 -10.51
N SER A 314 20.71 27.73 -10.98
CA SER A 314 21.59 26.57 -10.80
C SER A 314 22.05 26.38 -9.35
N LEU A 315 22.27 27.48 -8.61
CA LEU A 315 22.59 27.45 -7.18
C LEU A 315 21.38 27.04 -6.32
N PHE A 316 20.17 27.49 -6.68
CA PHE A 316 18.94 27.11 -6.00
C PHE A 316 18.64 25.61 -6.20
N ASN A 317 18.81 25.08 -7.42
CA ASN A 317 18.66 23.67 -7.68
C ASN A 317 19.74 22.80 -7.01
N ALA A 318 20.95 23.30 -6.84
CA ALA A 318 22.04 22.53 -6.21
C ALA A 318 21.90 22.44 -4.67
N SER A 319 21.26 23.43 -4.02
CA SER A 319 21.05 23.40 -2.56
C SER A 319 19.88 22.49 -2.13
N ILE A 320 18.85 22.38 -2.95
CA ILE A 320 17.69 21.51 -2.67
C ILE A 320 18.03 20.01 -2.80
N TRP A 321 19.09 19.66 -3.56
CA TRP A 321 19.45 18.25 -3.82
C TRP A 321 20.58 17.72 -2.93
N LYS A 322 21.16 18.53 -2.04
CA LYS A 322 22.27 18.08 -1.16
C LYS A 322 21.86 17.58 0.22
N GLU A 323 20.64 17.84 0.68
CA GLU A 323 20.22 17.44 2.04
C GLU A 323 19.50 16.08 2.13
N ASP A 324 19.18 15.40 1.02
CA ASP A 324 18.35 14.19 1.05
C ASP A 324 19.10 12.87 0.75
N ARG A 325 20.44 12.84 0.89
CA ARG A 325 21.24 11.62 0.66
C ARG A 325 21.81 10.92 1.89
N THR A 326 21.51 11.40 3.06
CA THR A 326 21.89 10.71 4.29
C THR A 326 20.64 10.36 5.07
N ASP A 327 20.36 9.06 5.14
CA ASP A 327 19.55 8.39 6.18
C ASP A 327 18.20 7.76 5.80
N SER A 328 18.13 7.09 4.64
CA SER A 328 17.05 6.11 4.42
C SER A 328 17.39 4.68 4.89
N ARG A 329 18.40 4.50 5.75
CA ARG A 329 18.84 3.20 6.30
C ARG A 329 18.58 3.02 7.79
N ARG A 330 17.74 3.81 8.42
CA ARG A 330 17.23 3.44 9.74
C ARG A 330 16.23 2.33 9.58
N GLN A 331 16.70 1.11 9.78
CA GLN A 331 15.85 -0.03 10.13
C GLN A 331 15.10 0.36 11.41
N TYR A 332 13.82 0.68 11.24
CA TYR A 332 12.91 0.84 12.36
C TYR A 332 12.58 -0.58 12.87
N THR A 333 13.42 -1.11 13.72
CA THR A 333 13.11 -2.19 14.61
C THR A 333 12.79 -1.55 15.96
N ASP A 334 11.59 -1.00 16.11
CA ASP A 334 11.07 -0.62 17.41
C ASP A 334 10.41 -1.85 18.02
N PRO A 335 10.97 -2.46 19.08
CA PRO A 335 10.33 -3.57 19.77
C PRO A 335 9.02 -3.19 20.47
N ASN A 336 8.68 -1.90 20.50
CA ASN A 336 7.43 -1.35 21.03
C ASN A 336 6.47 -0.86 19.93
N ASP A 337 6.44 -1.47 18.76
CA ASP A 337 5.47 -1.11 17.69
C ASP A 337 4.03 -1.30 18.23
N PRO A 338 3.29 -0.20 18.49
CA PRO A 338 2.01 -0.26 19.19
C PRO A 338 0.87 -0.92 18.40
N LEU A 339 1.11 -1.28 17.12
CA LEU A 339 0.15 -2.07 16.33
C LEU A 339 -0.07 -3.49 16.88
N PHE A 340 0.75 -3.92 17.85
CA PHE A 340 0.74 -5.27 18.39
C PHE A 340 0.23 -5.37 19.84
N GLU A 341 -0.24 -4.29 20.43
CA GLU A 341 -0.92 -4.39 21.72
C GLU A 341 -2.36 -4.85 21.50
N PHE A 342 -2.68 -6.09 21.88
CA PHE A 342 -4.03 -6.45 22.27
C PHE A 342 -4.28 -5.73 23.59
N GLU A 343 -5.03 -4.65 23.57
CA GLU A 343 -5.63 -4.18 24.81
C GLU A 343 -6.55 -5.31 25.31
N ASP A 344 -6.33 -5.75 26.56
CA ASP A 344 -7.31 -6.51 27.31
C ASP A 344 -8.53 -5.57 27.49
N GLY A 345 -9.32 -5.45 26.45
CA GLY A 345 -10.45 -4.55 26.39
C GLY A 345 -11.71 -5.27 26.86
N ASP A 346 -12.22 -4.84 27.96
CA ASP A 346 -13.53 -5.17 28.51
C ASP A 346 -14.72 -4.71 27.61
N ASP A 347 -14.48 -4.34 26.35
CA ASP A 347 -15.49 -3.67 25.49
C ASP A 347 -16.10 -4.58 24.40
N LEU A 348 -16.05 -5.90 24.56
CA LEU A 348 -16.71 -6.82 23.63
C LEU A 348 -18.06 -7.39 24.15
N ASP A 349 -18.51 -6.98 25.33
CA ASP A 349 -19.76 -7.48 25.91
C ASP A 349 -20.99 -6.55 25.71
N ASP A 350 -20.85 -5.42 24.97
CA ASP A 350 -21.96 -4.48 24.72
C ASP A 350 -22.19 -4.17 23.23
N LEU A 351 -22.16 -5.20 22.35
CA LEU A 351 -22.77 -5.08 21.02
C LEU A 351 -23.42 -6.38 20.59
#